data_81017f30e961397812457a2fd0b3cbe2
#
_entry.id   81017f30e961397812457a2fd0b3cbe2
#
_cell.length_a   1.000
_cell.length_b   1.000
_cell.length_c   1.000
_cell.angle_alpha   90.00
_cell.angle_beta   90.00
_cell.angle_gamma   90.00
#
_symmetry.space_group_name_H-M   'P 1'
#
loop_
_entity.id
_entity.type
_entity.pdbx_description
1 polymer ?
#
loop_
_entity_poly.entity_id
_entity_poly.type
_entity_poly.pdbx_seq_one_letter_code
_entity_poly.pdbx_strand_id
1 'polypeptide(L)'
;MTDISKLGEFGLIHRLTDDIKIKNESTVKGVGDDCAVMHYPDKEVLVTTDMLMEGVHFDLTYIDQQHLGYKSAMVNISDIIAMGGTPRQMTVSLALSKRFTVEDMEQF
;
A
#
# COMPACT_ATOMS: atom_id res chain seq x y z
N MET A 1 -19.92 -21.63 4.00
CA MET A 1 -18.76 -20.80 3.66
C MET A 1 -19.16 -19.69 2.71
N THR A 2 -18.65 -18.49 2.94
CA THR A 2 -18.93 -17.34 2.09
C THR A 2 -17.78 -17.13 1.11
N ASP A 3 -18.09 -17.07 -0.17
CA ASP A 3 -17.11 -16.78 -1.21
C ASP A 3 -16.69 -15.32 -1.11
N ILE A 4 -15.38 -15.07 -1.20
CA ILE A 4 -14.81 -13.72 -1.15
C ILE A 4 -15.41 -12.83 -2.23
N SER A 5 -15.65 -13.38 -3.44
CA SER A 5 -16.21 -12.61 -4.56
C SER A 5 -17.59 -12.03 -4.27
N LYS A 6 -18.35 -12.61 -3.35
CA LYS A 6 -19.68 -12.10 -2.97
C LYS A 6 -19.64 -10.83 -2.14
N LEU A 7 -18.55 -10.61 -1.41
CA LEU A 7 -18.36 -9.42 -0.57
C LEU A 7 -17.79 -8.24 -1.33
N GLY A 8 -16.99 -8.51 -2.37
CA GLY A 8 -16.16 -7.48 -3.02
C GLY A 8 -15.03 -7.01 -2.12
N GLU A 9 -14.22 -6.08 -2.63
CA GLU A 9 -13.05 -5.56 -1.90
C GLU A 9 -13.46 -4.87 -0.60
N PHE A 10 -14.32 -3.88 -0.68
CA PHE A 10 -14.71 -3.11 0.51
C PHE A 10 -15.52 -3.93 1.50
N GLY A 11 -16.38 -4.84 1.01
CA GLY A 11 -17.13 -5.74 1.87
C GLY A 11 -16.25 -6.68 2.67
N LEU A 12 -15.20 -7.22 2.03
CA LEU A 12 -14.23 -8.08 2.71
C LEU A 12 -13.44 -7.30 3.75
N ILE A 13 -12.93 -6.12 3.40
CA ILE A 13 -12.20 -5.25 4.33
C ILE A 13 -13.08 -4.94 5.54
N HIS A 14 -14.33 -4.54 5.30
CA HIS A 14 -15.25 -4.22 6.38
C HIS A 14 -15.46 -5.42 7.31
N ARG A 15 -15.70 -6.60 6.76
CA ARG A 15 -15.90 -7.81 7.55
C ARG A 15 -14.68 -8.20 8.38
N LEU A 16 -13.48 -8.06 7.82
CA LEU A 16 -12.24 -8.40 8.52
C LEU A 16 -11.87 -7.40 9.60
N THR A 17 -12.28 -6.15 9.45
CA THR A 17 -11.84 -5.06 10.32
C THR A 17 -12.93 -4.51 11.23
N ASP A 18 -14.15 -5.04 11.14
CA ASP A 18 -15.32 -4.54 11.89
C ASP A 18 -15.10 -4.53 13.41
N ASP A 19 -14.39 -5.53 13.93
CA ASP A 19 -14.09 -5.65 15.35
C ASP A 19 -12.82 -4.91 15.78
N ILE A 20 -12.11 -4.30 14.84
CA ILE A 20 -10.88 -3.58 15.15
C ILE A 20 -11.24 -2.19 15.65
N LYS A 21 -10.76 -1.88 16.85
CA LYS A 21 -11.01 -0.58 17.49
C LYS A 21 -9.73 0.25 17.50
N ILE A 22 -9.89 1.56 17.33
CA ILE A 22 -8.79 2.50 17.52
C ILE A 22 -8.43 2.49 19.01
N LYS A 23 -7.17 2.15 19.32
CA LYS A 23 -6.66 2.04 20.68
C LYS A 23 -5.65 3.12 21.05
N ASN A 24 -5.09 3.79 20.05
CA ASN A 24 -4.12 4.86 20.23
C ASN A 24 -4.77 6.21 20.01
N GLU A 25 -4.55 7.13 20.95
CA GLU A 25 -5.07 8.50 20.82
C GLU A 25 -4.52 9.22 19.59
N SER A 26 -3.32 8.87 19.17
CA SER A 26 -2.71 9.44 17.96
C SER A 26 -3.41 9.01 16.66
N THR A 27 -4.15 7.92 16.66
CA THR A 27 -4.85 7.44 15.49
C THR A 27 -6.18 8.15 15.33
N VAL A 28 -6.28 9.04 14.37
CA VAL A 28 -7.51 9.75 14.03
C VAL A 28 -8.39 8.91 13.11
N LYS A 29 -7.78 8.30 12.10
CA LYS A 29 -8.47 7.43 11.15
C LYS A 29 -7.60 6.22 10.86
N GLY A 30 -8.12 5.04 11.13
CA GLY A 30 -7.46 3.78 10.81
C GLY A 30 -7.92 3.26 9.45
N VAL A 31 -8.81 2.28 9.45
CA VAL A 31 -9.36 1.67 8.23
C VAL A 31 -10.47 2.54 7.63
N GLY A 32 -10.53 2.59 6.30
CA GLY A 32 -11.70 3.14 5.61
C GLY A 32 -11.43 4.30 4.65
N ASP A 33 -10.16 4.58 4.35
CA ASP A 33 -9.78 5.60 3.35
C ASP A 33 -8.45 5.22 2.70
N ASP A 34 -7.95 6.07 1.80
CA ASP A 34 -6.70 5.83 1.07
C ASP A 34 -5.47 5.77 1.99
N CYS A 35 -5.53 6.48 3.13
CA CYS A 35 -4.46 6.47 4.12
C CYS A 35 -5.02 6.35 5.52
N ALA A 36 -4.21 5.83 6.43
CA ALA A 36 -4.42 6.04 7.86
C ALA A 36 -3.98 7.47 8.24
N VAL A 37 -4.68 8.08 9.18
CA VAL A 37 -4.35 9.43 9.68
C VAL A 37 -3.98 9.33 11.15
N MET A 38 -2.78 9.83 11.47
CA MET A 38 -2.30 9.91 12.85
C MET A 38 -2.06 11.37 13.22
N HIS A 39 -2.49 11.73 14.42
CA HIS A 39 -2.38 13.09 14.93
C HIS A 39 -1.25 13.19 15.95
N TYR A 40 -0.39 14.16 15.78
CA TYR A 40 0.65 14.54 16.73
C TYR A 40 0.51 16.03 17.04
N PRO A 41 1.14 16.55 18.13
CA PRO A 41 0.89 17.92 18.60
C PRO A 41 1.00 19.02 17.52
N ASP A 42 1.92 18.88 16.58
CA ASP A 42 2.19 19.90 15.59
C ASP A 42 1.84 19.49 14.15
N LYS A 43 1.31 18.27 13.96
CA LYS A 43 1.09 17.76 12.60
C LYS A 43 0.17 16.55 12.58
N GLU A 44 -0.38 16.27 11.43
CA GLU A 44 -0.99 14.99 11.12
C GLU A 44 -0.09 14.21 10.17
N VAL A 45 -0.01 12.90 10.38
CA VAL A 45 0.79 12.00 9.57
C VAL A 45 -0.12 11.04 8.83
N LEU A 46 0.05 10.97 7.53
CA LEU A 46 -0.65 10.01 6.66
C LEU A 46 0.26 8.82 6.43
N VAL A 47 -0.30 7.63 6.58
CA VAL A 47 0.43 6.38 6.33
C VAL A 47 -0.41 5.51 5.41
N THR A 48 0.21 5.03 4.35
CA THR A 48 -0.41 4.11 3.40
C THR A 48 0.58 3.02 3.02
N THR A 49 0.06 1.92 2.52
CA THR A 49 0.87 0.83 1.97
C THR A 49 0.09 0.13 0.87
N ASP A 50 0.81 -0.27 -0.16
CA ASP A 50 0.28 -1.08 -1.25
C ASP A 50 1.22 -2.25 -1.52
N MET A 51 0.63 -3.37 -1.89
CA MET A 51 1.36 -4.54 -2.36
C MET A 51 1.13 -4.69 -3.85
N LEU A 52 2.22 -4.85 -4.60
CA LEU A 52 2.17 -5.18 -6.02
C LEU A 52 2.58 -6.64 -6.21
N MET A 53 1.78 -7.38 -6.93
CA MET A 53 2.01 -8.80 -7.18
C MET A 53 2.12 -9.04 -8.69
N GLU A 54 3.18 -9.75 -9.10
CA GLU A 54 3.34 -10.15 -10.50
C GLU A 54 2.16 -11.01 -10.95
N GLY A 55 1.69 -10.76 -12.17
CA GLY A 55 0.53 -11.43 -12.74
C GLY A 55 -0.82 -10.85 -12.31
N VAL A 56 -0.82 -9.94 -11.33
CA VAL A 56 -2.02 -9.25 -10.85
C VAL A 56 -1.94 -7.76 -11.11
N HIS A 57 -0.88 -7.12 -10.62
CA HIS A 57 -0.69 -5.66 -10.73
C HIS A 57 0.28 -5.27 -11.82
N PHE A 58 1.15 -6.18 -12.22
CA PHE A 58 2.14 -5.97 -13.27
C PHE A 58 2.53 -7.31 -13.88
N ASP A 59 3.19 -7.26 -15.05
CA ASP A 59 3.72 -8.45 -15.73
C ASP A 59 5.10 -8.10 -16.26
N LEU A 60 6.13 -8.81 -15.77
CA LEU A 60 7.52 -8.60 -16.19
C LEU A 60 7.79 -8.92 -17.64
N THR A 61 6.85 -9.53 -18.35
CA THR A 61 6.90 -9.69 -19.82
C THR A 61 6.78 -8.35 -20.54
N TYR A 62 6.07 -7.38 -19.93
CA TYR A 62 5.76 -6.09 -20.53
C TYR A 62 6.44 -4.91 -19.86
N ILE A 63 6.94 -5.07 -18.64
CA ILE A 63 7.47 -3.99 -17.83
C ILE A 63 8.81 -4.42 -17.24
N ASP A 64 9.81 -3.56 -17.33
CA ASP A 64 11.13 -3.81 -16.76
C ASP A 64 11.20 -3.43 -15.27
N GLN A 65 12.35 -3.71 -14.64
CA GLN A 65 12.53 -3.44 -13.21
C GLN A 65 12.50 -1.96 -12.87
N GLN A 66 13.02 -1.11 -13.75
CA GLN A 66 13.00 0.33 -13.53
C GLN A 66 11.58 0.89 -13.53
N HIS A 67 10.76 0.47 -14.48
CA HIS A 67 9.35 0.87 -14.54
C HIS A 67 8.56 0.30 -13.35
N LEU A 68 8.88 -0.91 -12.91
CA LEU A 68 8.24 -1.51 -11.75
C LEU A 68 8.57 -0.72 -10.49
N GLY A 69 9.83 -0.32 -10.29
CA GLY A 69 10.23 0.52 -9.17
C GLY A 69 9.49 1.85 -9.17
N TYR A 70 9.41 2.51 -10.33
CA TYR A 70 8.65 3.74 -10.50
C TYR A 70 7.18 3.54 -10.12
N LYS A 71 6.54 2.52 -10.66
CA LYS A 71 5.14 2.21 -10.36
C LYS A 71 4.94 1.94 -8.87
N SER A 72 5.83 1.18 -8.23
CA SER A 72 5.75 0.85 -6.82
C SER A 72 5.77 2.09 -5.93
N ALA A 73 6.60 3.08 -6.28
CA ALA A 73 6.63 4.35 -5.58
C ALA A 73 5.37 5.19 -5.87
N MET A 74 4.98 5.29 -7.12
CA MET A 74 3.91 6.18 -7.54
C MET A 74 2.53 5.76 -7.05
N VAL A 75 2.23 4.47 -6.92
CA VAL A 75 0.92 4.04 -6.36
C VAL A 75 0.77 4.47 -4.91
N ASN A 76 1.85 4.48 -4.15
CA ASN A 76 1.84 4.95 -2.76
C ASN A 76 1.83 6.48 -2.66
N ILE A 77 2.62 7.15 -3.49
CA ILE A 77 2.64 8.62 -3.55
C ILE A 77 1.27 9.16 -3.92
N SER A 78 0.58 8.54 -4.88
CA SER A 78 -0.74 8.99 -5.30
C SER A 78 -1.78 8.91 -4.18
N ASP A 79 -1.71 7.90 -3.31
CA ASP A 79 -2.61 7.79 -2.16
C ASP A 79 -2.37 8.91 -1.13
N ILE A 80 -1.13 9.28 -0.90
CA ILE A 80 -0.79 10.41 -0.03
C ILE A 80 -1.31 11.72 -0.61
N ILE A 81 -1.12 11.94 -1.92
CA ILE A 81 -1.60 13.13 -2.61
C ILE A 81 -3.12 13.18 -2.60
N ALA A 82 -3.80 12.05 -2.79
CA ALA A 82 -5.26 11.97 -2.75
C ALA A 82 -5.85 12.44 -1.42
N MET A 83 -5.09 12.29 -0.32
CA MET A 83 -5.46 12.73 1.01
C MET A 83 -4.94 14.15 1.34
N GLY A 84 -4.37 14.85 0.37
CA GLY A 84 -3.85 16.22 0.54
C GLY A 84 -2.51 16.30 1.26
N GLY A 85 -1.80 15.19 1.38
CA GLY A 85 -0.52 15.16 2.08
C GLY A 85 0.67 15.42 1.17
N THR A 86 1.84 15.56 1.79
CA THR A 86 3.13 15.67 1.12
C THR A 86 3.91 14.39 1.36
N PRO A 87 4.25 13.61 0.31
CA PRO A 87 5.05 12.40 0.45
C PRO A 87 6.46 12.76 0.95
N ARG A 88 6.94 12.06 1.98
CA ARG A 88 8.25 12.35 2.58
C ARG A 88 9.16 11.15 2.73
N GLN A 89 8.61 10.04 3.17
CA GLN A 89 9.38 8.84 3.51
C GLN A 89 8.66 7.60 3.02
N MET A 90 9.42 6.60 2.69
CA MET A 90 8.90 5.34 2.18
C MET A 90 9.67 4.17 2.79
N THR A 91 8.97 3.11 3.12
CA THR A 91 9.57 1.81 3.42
C THR A 91 9.26 0.87 2.26
N VAL A 92 10.19 -0.01 1.96
CA VAL A 92 10.02 -0.99 0.87
C VAL A 92 10.26 -2.38 1.43
N SER A 93 9.29 -3.26 1.21
CA SER A 93 9.43 -4.68 1.51
C SER A 93 9.41 -5.46 0.20
N LEU A 94 10.40 -6.31 0.00
CA LEU A 94 10.56 -7.09 -1.23
C LEU A 94 10.51 -8.58 -0.93
N ALA A 95 9.68 -9.31 -1.68
CA ALA A 95 9.71 -10.75 -1.72
C ALA A 95 10.24 -11.18 -3.09
N LEU A 96 11.42 -11.78 -3.11
CA LEU A 96 12.14 -12.07 -4.33
C LEU A 96 12.25 -13.58 -4.55
N SER A 97 11.97 -14.01 -5.78
CA SER A 97 12.24 -15.39 -6.19
C SER A 97 13.70 -15.52 -6.64
N LYS A 98 14.17 -16.78 -6.75
CA LYS A 98 15.55 -17.07 -7.16
C LYS A 98 15.87 -16.66 -8.59
N ARG A 99 14.87 -16.34 -9.41
CA ARG A 99 15.09 -15.92 -10.81
C ARG A 99 15.61 -14.49 -10.93
N PHE A 100 15.52 -13.69 -9.87
CA PHE A 100 16.03 -12.32 -9.87
C PHE A 100 17.50 -12.27 -9.52
N THR A 101 18.24 -11.42 -10.21
CA THR A 101 19.67 -11.18 -9.96
C THR A 101 19.85 -9.89 -9.17
N VAL A 102 21.05 -9.68 -8.63
CA VAL A 102 21.41 -8.42 -7.97
C VAL A 102 21.26 -7.25 -8.95
N GLU A 103 21.70 -7.46 -10.20
CA GLU A 103 21.62 -6.43 -11.23
C GLU A 103 20.17 -6.05 -11.57
N ASP A 104 19.25 -7.02 -11.55
CA ASP A 104 17.83 -6.75 -11.73
C ASP A 104 17.32 -5.81 -10.62
N MET A 105 17.74 -6.07 -9.39
CA MET A 105 17.29 -5.28 -8.24
C MET A 105 17.95 -3.91 -8.19
N GLU A 106 19.13 -3.75 -8.74
CA GLU A 106 19.77 -2.43 -8.85
C GLU A 106 18.99 -1.50 -9.80
N GLN A 107 18.31 -2.06 -10.79
CA GLN A 107 17.47 -1.27 -11.70
C GLN A 107 16.14 -0.84 -11.06
N PHE A 108 15.65 -1.64 -10.13
CA PHE A 108 14.42 -1.34 -9.42
C PHE A 108 14.56 -0.09 -8.55
#